data_8eee05e43dcc343e547374be1ae542c6
#
_entry.id   8eee05e43dcc343e547374be1ae542c6
#
_cell.length_a   1.000
_cell.length_b   1.000
_cell.length_c   1.000
_cell.angle_alpha   90.00
_cell.angle_beta   90.00
_cell.angle_gamma   90.00
#
_symmetry.space_group_name_H-M   'P 1'
#
loop_
_entity.id
_entity.type
_entity.pdbx_description
1 polymer ?
#
loop_
_entity_poly.entity_id
_entity_poly.type
_entity_poly.pdbx_seq_one_letter_code
_entity_poly.pdbx_strand_id
1 'polypeptide(L)'
;MNWDTIAAYMQSEWQHATILELVAVLFAVAEVLLAYRNKVWLYPAGIISTLIYIWIFMQPTVRLYADATLNLYYLAMSIYGWIVWTQRRKNNDTLSISKANRSEWLITTGIFITAFGLMYLVLSRWTDSNTPLPDAFVSSVAWAGMWLLARRKLENWIVLNISNAAAIPLLLYKHLLLTALLTAFLFTVAVFGYYRWRKLMAEANEDECLIKRQQLSEI
;
A
#
# COMPACT_ATOMS: atom_id res chain seq x y z
N MET A 1 -0.10 15.04 -26.60
CA MET A 1 -0.17 13.59 -26.85
C MET A 1 -1.55 13.32 -27.46
N ASN A 2 -1.60 12.83 -28.72
CA ASN A 2 -2.86 12.63 -29.44
C ASN A 2 -3.54 11.34 -28.93
N TRP A 3 -4.88 11.28 -29.03
CA TRP A 3 -5.67 10.11 -28.62
C TRP A 3 -5.21 8.80 -29.25
N ASP A 4 -4.80 8.85 -30.54
CA ASP A 4 -4.29 7.68 -31.27
C ASP A 4 -2.97 7.15 -30.67
N THR A 5 -2.10 8.03 -30.20
CA THR A 5 -0.86 7.65 -29.53
C THR A 5 -1.15 7.00 -28.16
N ILE A 6 -2.10 7.52 -27.41
CA ILE A 6 -2.55 6.95 -26.13
C ILE A 6 -3.15 5.56 -26.35
N ALA A 7 -4.04 5.43 -27.33
CA ALA A 7 -4.67 4.16 -27.65
C ALA A 7 -3.65 3.09 -28.10
N ALA A 8 -2.65 3.48 -28.92
CA ALA A 8 -1.59 2.58 -29.36
C ALA A 8 -0.71 2.10 -28.19
N TYR A 9 -0.37 3.00 -27.24
CA TYR A 9 0.38 2.62 -26.03
C TYR A 9 -0.43 1.66 -25.15
N MET A 10 -1.71 1.97 -24.87
CA MET A 10 -2.58 1.10 -24.09
C MET A 10 -2.71 -0.29 -24.75
N GLN A 11 -2.84 -0.33 -26.07
CA GLN A 11 -2.97 -1.59 -26.79
C GLN A 11 -1.67 -2.41 -26.75
N SER A 12 -0.50 -1.77 -26.85
CA SER A 12 0.79 -2.45 -26.74
C SER A 12 1.05 -2.99 -25.33
N GLU A 13 0.78 -2.22 -24.29
CA GLU A 13 0.91 -2.67 -22.89
C GLU A 13 -0.05 -3.84 -22.61
N TRP A 14 -1.30 -3.76 -23.09
CA TRP A 14 -2.28 -4.83 -22.93
C TRP A 14 -1.92 -6.13 -23.64
N GLN A 15 -1.32 -6.05 -24.83
CA GLN A 15 -0.89 -7.23 -25.60
C GLN A 15 0.32 -7.95 -24.97
N HIS A 16 1.12 -7.25 -24.19
CA HIS A 16 2.29 -7.81 -23.50
C HIS A 16 2.00 -8.26 -22.07
N ALA A 17 0.83 -7.89 -21.49
CA ALA A 17 0.44 -8.29 -20.16
C ALA A 17 0.18 -9.81 -20.09
N THR A 18 0.90 -10.50 -19.24
CA THR A 18 0.68 -11.93 -19.01
C THR A 18 -0.57 -12.15 -18.17
N ILE A 19 -1.25 -13.30 -18.34
CA ILE A 19 -2.41 -13.67 -17.50
C ILE A 19 -2.04 -13.62 -16.02
N LEU A 20 -0.82 -13.99 -15.68
CA LEU A 20 -0.33 -13.99 -14.29
C LEU A 20 -0.24 -12.55 -13.73
N GLU A 21 0.19 -11.59 -14.55
CA GLU A 21 0.23 -10.18 -14.19
C GLU A 21 -1.17 -9.60 -13.97
N LEU A 22 -2.13 -9.94 -14.83
CA LEU A 22 -3.53 -9.54 -14.65
C LEU A 22 -4.11 -10.09 -13.34
N VAL A 23 -3.80 -11.34 -12.99
CA VAL A 23 -4.19 -11.94 -11.73
C VAL A 23 -3.56 -11.20 -10.56
N ALA A 24 -2.27 -10.85 -10.63
CA ALA A 24 -1.59 -10.07 -9.59
C ALA A 24 -2.24 -8.70 -9.38
N VAL A 25 -2.56 -7.99 -10.46
CA VAL A 25 -3.26 -6.70 -10.41
C VAL A 25 -4.65 -6.83 -9.79
N LEU A 26 -5.41 -7.86 -10.14
CA LEU A 26 -6.74 -8.10 -9.56
C LEU A 26 -6.65 -8.31 -8.04
N PHE A 27 -5.67 -9.08 -7.57
CA PHE A 27 -5.44 -9.27 -6.14
C PHE A 27 -4.96 -7.99 -5.45
N ALA A 28 -4.13 -7.17 -6.09
CA ALA A 28 -3.71 -5.87 -5.57
C ALA A 28 -4.89 -4.90 -5.44
N VAL A 29 -5.77 -4.84 -6.43
CA VAL A 29 -7.00 -4.04 -6.37
C VAL A 29 -7.93 -4.56 -5.26
N ALA A 30 -8.09 -5.88 -5.16
CA ALA A 30 -8.90 -6.50 -4.10
C ALA A 30 -8.35 -6.16 -2.71
N GLU A 31 -7.02 -6.20 -2.52
CA GLU A 31 -6.35 -5.80 -1.27
C GLU A 31 -6.78 -4.39 -0.85
N VAL A 32 -6.69 -3.40 -1.74
CA VAL A 32 -7.00 -2.01 -1.42
C VAL A 32 -8.50 -1.81 -1.16
N LEU A 33 -9.37 -2.48 -1.91
CA LEU A 33 -10.83 -2.44 -1.68
C LEU A 33 -11.22 -3.12 -0.36
N LEU A 34 -10.52 -4.18 0.04
CA LEU A 34 -10.71 -4.84 1.33
C LEU A 34 -10.16 -3.97 2.47
N ALA A 35 -9.03 -3.28 2.26
CA ALA A 35 -8.51 -2.28 3.20
C ALA A 35 -9.51 -1.13 3.41
N TYR A 36 -10.09 -0.60 2.32
CA TYR A 36 -11.16 0.39 2.37
C TYR A 36 -12.34 -0.09 3.22
N ARG A 37 -12.73 -1.37 3.08
CA ARG A 37 -13.80 -1.99 3.88
C ARG A 37 -13.37 -2.42 5.28
N ASN A 38 -12.13 -2.17 5.67
CA ASN A 38 -11.55 -2.56 6.96
C ASN A 38 -11.65 -4.08 7.22
N LYS A 39 -11.47 -4.90 6.19
CA LYS A 39 -11.56 -6.36 6.25
C LYS A 39 -10.16 -6.98 6.30
N VAL A 40 -9.96 -7.94 7.22
CA VAL A 40 -8.67 -8.65 7.39
C VAL A 40 -8.24 -9.42 6.13
N TRP A 41 -9.18 -9.77 5.26
CA TRP A 41 -8.93 -10.45 3.98
C TRP A 41 -8.06 -9.66 3.00
N LEU A 42 -7.78 -8.36 3.30
CA LEU A 42 -6.81 -7.58 2.53
C LEU A 42 -5.43 -8.27 2.53
N TYR A 43 -5.00 -8.87 3.63
CA TYR A 43 -3.68 -9.49 3.76
C TYR A 43 -3.50 -10.74 2.91
N PRO A 44 -4.42 -11.75 2.91
CA PRO A 44 -4.34 -12.83 1.95
C PRO A 44 -4.30 -12.37 0.50
N ALA A 45 -5.08 -11.35 0.12
CA ALA A 45 -5.05 -10.80 -1.22
C ALA A 45 -3.68 -10.17 -1.55
N GLY A 46 -3.13 -9.36 -0.65
CA GLY A 46 -1.80 -8.76 -0.79
C GLY A 46 -0.68 -9.80 -0.86
N ILE A 47 -0.74 -10.86 -0.04
CA ILE A 47 0.22 -11.98 -0.07
C ILE A 47 0.22 -12.65 -1.45
N ILE A 48 -0.96 -12.96 -1.99
CA ILE A 48 -1.07 -13.59 -3.32
C ILE A 48 -0.49 -12.68 -4.40
N SER A 49 -0.89 -11.40 -4.41
CA SER A 49 -0.38 -10.41 -5.36
C SER A 49 1.14 -10.29 -5.31
N THR A 50 1.71 -10.07 -4.13
CA THR A 50 3.15 -9.89 -3.95
C THR A 50 3.96 -11.12 -4.30
N LEU A 51 3.48 -12.32 -4.00
CA LEU A 51 4.13 -13.58 -4.40
C LEU A 51 4.18 -13.73 -5.91
N ILE A 52 3.10 -13.38 -6.61
CA ILE A 52 3.05 -13.42 -8.08
C ILE A 52 4.04 -12.41 -8.66
N TYR A 53 4.08 -11.16 -8.14
CA TYR A 53 5.03 -10.15 -8.62
C TYR A 53 6.49 -10.54 -8.34
N ILE A 54 6.81 -11.09 -7.17
CA ILE A 54 8.15 -11.63 -6.88
C ILE A 54 8.53 -12.68 -7.91
N TRP A 55 7.63 -13.62 -8.19
CA TRP A 55 7.86 -14.65 -9.20
C TRP A 55 8.12 -14.05 -10.60
N ILE A 56 7.31 -13.09 -11.05
CA ILE A 56 7.46 -12.42 -12.34
C ILE A 56 8.82 -11.71 -12.43
N PHE A 57 9.16 -10.92 -11.42
CA PHE A 57 10.39 -10.11 -11.41
C PHE A 57 11.67 -10.95 -11.30
N MET A 58 11.60 -12.13 -10.72
CA MET A 58 12.75 -13.06 -10.63
C MET A 58 12.97 -13.89 -11.89
N GLN A 59 12.08 -13.84 -12.89
CA GLN A 59 12.27 -14.59 -14.13
C GLN A 59 13.57 -14.17 -14.85
N PRO A 60 14.33 -15.13 -15.45
CA PRO A 60 15.59 -14.83 -16.15
C PRO A 60 15.45 -13.85 -17.31
N THR A 61 14.24 -13.72 -17.86
CA THR A 61 13.89 -12.79 -18.94
C THR A 61 13.62 -11.39 -18.46
N VAL A 62 13.18 -11.21 -17.19
CA VAL A 62 12.77 -9.92 -16.61
C VAL A 62 13.89 -9.30 -15.78
N ARG A 63 14.50 -10.07 -14.89
CA ARG A 63 15.67 -9.71 -14.05
C ARG A 63 15.50 -8.41 -13.23
N LEU A 64 14.29 -8.11 -12.80
CA LEU A 64 13.98 -6.93 -11.98
C LEU A 64 14.15 -7.25 -10.48
N TYR A 65 15.38 -7.56 -10.06
CA TYR A 65 15.68 -7.99 -8.68
C TYR A 65 15.39 -6.90 -7.64
N ALA A 66 15.52 -5.62 -7.99
CA ALA A 66 15.18 -4.51 -7.11
C ALA A 66 13.68 -4.49 -6.80
N ASP A 67 12.83 -4.64 -7.83
CA ASP A 67 11.37 -4.69 -7.68
C ASP A 67 10.92 -5.96 -6.94
N ALA A 68 11.60 -7.10 -7.18
CA ALA A 68 11.38 -8.30 -6.38
C ALA A 68 11.68 -8.06 -4.89
N THR A 69 12.75 -7.34 -4.56
CA THR A 69 13.11 -6.99 -3.18
C THR A 69 12.08 -6.04 -2.55
N LEU A 70 11.56 -5.08 -3.32
CA LEU A 70 10.46 -4.20 -2.88
C LEU A 70 9.21 -5.01 -2.51
N ASN A 71 8.84 -5.96 -3.37
CA ASN A 71 7.70 -6.84 -3.13
C ASN A 71 7.92 -7.79 -1.96
N LEU A 72 9.17 -8.20 -1.67
CA LEU A 72 9.49 -8.97 -0.48
C LEU A 72 9.17 -8.21 0.82
N TYR A 73 9.42 -6.89 0.85
CA TYR A 73 9.00 -6.06 1.98
C TYR A 73 7.47 -6.02 2.11
N TYR A 74 6.74 -5.84 1.00
CA TYR A 74 5.28 -5.85 1.03
C TYR A 74 4.73 -7.19 1.51
N LEU A 75 5.32 -8.29 1.09
CA LEU A 75 4.99 -9.64 1.59
C LEU A 75 5.19 -9.74 3.11
N ALA A 76 6.35 -9.30 3.61
CA ALA A 76 6.64 -9.31 5.04
C ALA A 76 5.64 -8.46 5.83
N MET A 77 5.29 -7.27 5.33
CA MET A 77 4.31 -6.38 5.96
C MET A 77 2.90 -6.93 5.90
N SER A 78 2.52 -7.62 4.83
CA SER A 78 1.22 -8.29 4.72
C SER A 78 1.10 -9.44 5.74
N ILE A 79 2.14 -10.25 5.89
CA ILE A 79 2.18 -11.32 6.90
C ILE A 79 2.12 -10.70 8.32
N TYR A 80 2.94 -9.68 8.59
CA TYR A 80 2.95 -9.00 9.88
C TYR A 80 1.59 -8.39 10.22
N GLY A 81 0.99 -7.67 9.28
CA GLY A 81 -0.33 -7.06 9.44
C GLY A 81 -1.43 -8.11 9.67
N TRP A 82 -1.37 -9.24 8.94
CA TRP A 82 -2.30 -10.35 9.15
C TRP A 82 -2.22 -10.89 10.58
N ILE A 83 -1.00 -11.15 11.05
CA ILE A 83 -0.77 -11.61 12.44
C ILE A 83 -1.33 -10.58 13.43
N VAL A 84 -0.99 -9.30 13.29
CA VAL A 84 -1.42 -8.23 14.20
C VAL A 84 -2.95 -8.10 14.24
N TRP A 85 -3.60 -8.16 13.07
CA TRP A 85 -5.06 -8.00 13.01
C TRP A 85 -5.82 -9.25 13.50
N THR A 86 -5.25 -10.45 13.37
CA THR A 86 -5.86 -11.70 13.82
C THR A 86 -5.59 -12.03 15.28
N GLN A 87 -4.39 -11.79 15.78
CA GLN A 87 -4.04 -12.10 17.17
C GLN A 87 -4.87 -11.31 18.19
N ARG A 88 -5.09 -10.02 17.95
CA ARG A 88 -5.92 -9.19 18.85
C ARG A 88 -7.41 -9.54 18.81
N ARG A 89 -7.87 -10.22 17.77
CA ARG A 89 -9.25 -10.72 17.69
C ARG A 89 -9.53 -11.87 18.68
N LYS A 90 -8.51 -12.64 19.08
CA LYS A 90 -8.65 -13.76 20.05
C LYS A 90 -8.89 -13.30 21.48
N ASN A 91 -8.49 -12.09 21.84
CA ASN A 91 -8.63 -11.54 23.19
C ASN A 91 -9.88 -10.67 23.38
N ASN A 92 -10.88 -10.74 22.50
CA ASN A 92 -12.03 -9.83 22.42
C ASN A 92 -11.65 -8.34 22.26
N ASP A 93 -10.37 -8.02 22.24
CA ASP A 93 -9.83 -6.69 22.05
C ASP A 93 -9.59 -6.47 20.55
N THR A 94 -10.63 -6.07 19.82
CA THR A 94 -10.52 -5.77 18.40
C THR A 94 -9.57 -4.58 18.24
N LEU A 95 -8.49 -4.77 17.46
CA LEU A 95 -7.63 -3.65 17.11
C LEU A 95 -8.49 -2.57 16.44
N SER A 96 -8.85 -1.53 17.16
CA SER A 96 -9.63 -0.41 16.65
C SER A 96 -8.78 0.47 15.75
N ILE A 97 -9.44 1.12 14.78
CA ILE A 97 -8.78 2.17 13.99
C ILE A 97 -8.41 3.30 14.95
N SER A 98 -7.16 3.72 14.93
CA SER A 98 -6.66 4.77 15.83
C SER A 98 -5.72 5.72 15.11
N LYS A 99 -5.47 6.88 15.70
CA LYS A 99 -4.43 7.81 15.22
C LYS A 99 -3.04 7.33 15.65
N ALA A 100 -2.05 7.63 14.84
CA ALA A 100 -0.66 7.37 15.16
C ALA A 100 -0.18 8.28 16.31
N ASN A 101 0.47 7.71 17.30
CA ASN A 101 1.09 8.43 18.40
C ASN A 101 2.51 8.92 18.04
N ARG A 102 3.16 9.68 18.92
CA ARG A 102 4.51 10.22 18.67
C ARG A 102 5.56 9.13 18.40
N SER A 103 5.51 8.03 19.14
CA SER A 103 6.43 6.90 18.94
C SER A 103 6.22 6.23 17.59
N GLU A 104 4.97 6.06 17.17
CA GLU A 104 4.62 5.48 15.87
C GLU A 104 5.05 6.40 14.73
N TRP A 105 4.93 7.71 14.87
CA TRP A 105 5.48 8.66 13.90
C TRP A 105 7.01 8.62 13.82
N LEU A 106 7.71 8.48 14.95
CA LEU A 106 9.18 8.31 14.95
C LEU A 106 9.60 7.04 14.20
N ILE A 107 8.89 5.93 14.43
CA ILE A 107 9.15 4.67 13.72
C ILE A 107 8.84 4.84 12.21
N THR A 108 7.72 5.46 11.86
CA THR A 108 7.33 5.75 10.47
C THR A 108 8.41 6.57 9.75
N THR A 109 8.89 7.63 10.40
CA THR A 109 9.97 8.48 9.87
C THR A 109 11.28 7.70 9.76
N GLY A 110 11.61 6.88 10.74
CA GLY A 110 12.78 5.99 10.69
C GLY A 110 12.73 5.01 9.53
N ILE A 111 11.57 4.36 9.30
CA ILE A 111 11.35 3.48 8.15
C ILE A 111 11.54 4.27 6.85
N PHE A 112 10.93 5.45 6.73
CA PHE A 112 11.05 6.29 5.54
C PHE A 112 12.52 6.65 5.24
N ILE A 113 13.27 7.17 6.22
CA ILE A 113 14.66 7.59 6.03
C ILE A 113 15.55 6.39 5.65
N THR A 114 15.41 5.27 6.36
CA THR A 114 16.21 4.06 6.12
C THR A 114 15.89 3.47 4.75
N ALA A 115 14.58 3.36 4.41
CA ALA A 115 14.15 2.86 3.12
C ALA A 115 14.58 3.79 1.98
N PHE A 116 14.49 5.11 2.16
CA PHE A 116 14.90 6.08 1.15
C PHE A 116 16.41 5.97 0.85
N GLY A 117 17.25 5.92 1.88
CA GLY A 117 18.68 5.74 1.71
C GLY A 117 19.03 4.41 1.03
N LEU A 118 18.41 3.32 1.48
CA LEU A 118 18.62 1.99 0.91
C LEU A 118 18.16 1.93 -0.56
N MET A 119 16.94 2.39 -0.86
CA MET A 119 16.41 2.38 -2.21
C MET A 119 17.20 3.27 -3.16
N TYR A 120 17.60 4.47 -2.71
CA TYR A 120 18.43 5.35 -3.51
C TYR A 120 19.79 4.70 -3.84
N LEU A 121 20.43 4.06 -2.87
CA LEU A 121 21.69 3.33 -3.10
C LEU A 121 21.51 2.16 -4.08
N VAL A 122 20.46 1.35 -3.91
CA VAL A 122 20.17 0.22 -4.80
C VAL A 122 19.88 0.71 -6.21
N LEU A 123 18.98 1.66 -6.36
CA LEU A 123 18.56 2.17 -7.67
C LEU A 123 19.70 2.92 -8.40
N SER A 124 20.56 3.64 -7.67
CA SER A 124 21.65 4.41 -8.27
C SER A 124 22.91 3.58 -8.58
N ARG A 125 23.13 2.44 -7.89
CA ARG A 125 24.36 1.65 -8.01
C ARG A 125 24.16 0.32 -8.74
N TRP A 126 22.99 -0.27 -8.63
CA TRP A 126 22.72 -1.65 -9.08
C TRP A 126 21.57 -1.76 -10.08
N THR A 127 20.97 -0.65 -10.51
CA THR A 127 19.96 -0.64 -11.56
C THR A 127 20.20 0.48 -12.56
N ASP A 128 19.68 0.32 -13.78
CA ASP A 128 19.74 1.34 -14.84
C ASP A 128 18.58 2.36 -14.75
N SER A 129 18.12 2.66 -13.52
CA SER A 129 17.02 3.60 -13.33
C SER A 129 17.42 5.02 -13.75
N ASN A 130 16.65 5.62 -14.65
CA ASN A 130 16.82 7.00 -15.06
C ASN A 130 16.29 8.02 -14.02
N THR A 131 15.59 7.53 -13.00
CA THR A 131 14.91 8.35 -11.98
C THR A 131 15.10 7.79 -10.58
N PRO A 132 16.35 7.52 -10.11
CA PRO A 132 16.57 6.80 -8.87
C PRO A 132 16.05 7.55 -7.63
N LEU A 133 16.12 8.87 -7.61
CA LEU A 133 15.70 9.68 -6.46
C LEU A 133 14.16 9.75 -6.33
N PRO A 134 13.37 10.05 -7.38
CA PRO A 134 11.91 9.96 -7.31
C PRO A 134 11.40 8.54 -7.03
N ASP A 135 12.00 7.51 -7.63
CA ASP A 135 11.62 6.11 -7.38
C ASP A 135 11.85 5.72 -5.92
N ALA A 136 13.03 6.09 -5.36
CA ALA A 136 13.35 5.86 -3.96
C ALA A 136 12.36 6.58 -3.03
N PHE A 137 11.95 7.81 -3.35
CA PHE A 137 10.97 8.57 -2.58
C PHE A 137 9.61 7.87 -2.57
N VAL A 138 9.07 7.54 -3.74
CA VAL A 138 7.77 6.85 -3.88
C VAL A 138 7.77 5.55 -3.08
N SER A 139 8.78 4.71 -3.25
CA SER A 139 8.89 3.41 -2.58
C SER A 139 9.02 3.53 -1.07
N SER A 140 9.83 4.46 -0.57
CA SER A 140 10.05 4.63 0.86
C SER A 140 8.83 5.19 1.59
N VAL A 141 8.09 6.11 0.96
CA VAL A 141 6.81 6.60 1.50
C VAL A 141 5.77 5.48 1.51
N ALA A 142 5.70 4.65 0.46
CA ALA A 142 4.81 3.49 0.43
C ALA A 142 5.14 2.49 1.55
N TRP A 143 6.42 2.20 1.80
CA TRP A 143 6.85 1.34 2.90
C TRP A 143 6.41 1.85 4.27
N ALA A 144 6.60 3.14 4.52
CA ALA A 144 6.13 3.78 5.74
C ALA A 144 4.59 3.71 5.89
N GLY A 145 3.86 3.89 4.79
CA GLY A 145 2.41 3.76 4.75
C GLY A 145 1.91 2.35 5.04
N MET A 146 2.58 1.32 4.48
CA MET A 146 2.26 -0.09 4.73
C MET A 146 2.44 -0.48 6.21
N TRP A 147 3.48 0.05 6.87
CA TRP A 147 3.67 -0.15 8.31
C TRP A 147 2.51 0.44 9.13
N LEU A 148 2.07 1.67 8.80
CA LEU A 148 0.90 2.30 9.43
C LEU A 148 -0.38 1.50 9.19
N LEU A 149 -0.58 0.97 7.96
CA LEU A 149 -1.70 0.10 7.63
C LEU A 149 -1.71 -1.17 8.48
N ALA A 150 -0.57 -1.85 8.60
CA ALA A 150 -0.42 -3.03 9.43
C ALA A 150 -0.73 -2.76 10.91
N ARG A 151 -0.47 -1.55 11.40
CA ARG A 151 -0.82 -1.06 12.74
C ARG A 151 -2.23 -0.49 12.85
N ARG A 152 -3.01 -0.52 11.76
CA ARG A 152 -4.41 -0.02 11.66
C ARG A 152 -4.54 1.47 12.01
N LYS A 153 -3.54 2.27 11.58
CA LYS A 153 -3.52 3.71 11.82
C LYS A 153 -4.21 4.47 10.70
N LEU A 154 -5.04 5.48 11.07
CA LEU A 154 -5.79 6.28 10.09
C LEU A 154 -4.87 6.98 9.08
N GLU A 155 -3.70 7.41 9.53
CA GLU A 155 -2.72 8.16 8.74
C GLU A 155 -2.08 7.33 7.62
N ASN A 156 -2.25 5.99 7.62
CA ASN A 156 -1.80 5.15 6.50
C ASN A 156 -2.32 5.66 5.15
N TRP A 157 -3.59 6.06 5.10
CA TRP A 157 -4.23 6.57 3.90
C TRP A 157 -3.60 7.85 3.37
N ILE A 158 -3.17 8.75 4.28
CA ILE A 158 -2.49 9.99 3.91
C ILE A 158 -1.09 9.68 3.36
N VAL A 159 -0.31 8.85 4.08
CA VAL A 159 1.06 8.52 3.70
C VAL A 159 1.08 7.75 2.37
N LEU A 160 0.22 6.75 2.19
CA LEU A 160 0.09 6.04 0.91
C LEU A 160 -0.35 6.98 -0.22
N ASN A 161 -1.20 7.95 0.06
CA ASN A 161 -1.62 8.92 -0.95
C ASN A 161 -0.51 9.91 -1.36
N ILE A 162 0.38 10.27 -0.46
CA ILE A 162 1.59 11.04 -0.81
C ILE A 162 2.45 10.23 -1.80
N SER A 163 2.63 8.93 -1.54
CA SER A 163 3.33 8.04 -2.48
C SER A 163 2.63 7.98 -3.84
N ASN A 164 1.32 7.73 -3.87
CA ASN A 164 0.55 7.65 -5.10
C ASN A 164 0.58 8.97 -5.90
N ALA A 165 0.45 10.12 -5.22
CA ALA A 165 0.51 11.43 -5.85
C ALA A 165 1.87 11.71 -6.52
N ALA A 166 2.97 11.27 -5.89
CA ALA A 166 4.30 11.37 -6.46
C ALA A 166 4.55 10.34 -7.57
N ALA A 167 3.94 9.15 -7.47
CA ALA A 167 4.08 8.08 -8.45
C ALA A 167 3.38 8.40 -9.77
N ILE A 168 2.21 9.03 -9.77
CA ILE A 168 1.45 9.31 -11.00
C ILE A 168 2.28 10.09 -12.04
N PRO A 169 2.85 11.28 -11.75
CA PRO A 169 3.67 12.00 -12.73
C PRO A 169 4.93 11.23 -13.13
N LEU A 170 5.53 10.47 -12.21
CA LEU A 170 6.70 9.66 -12.47
C LEU A 170 6.39 8.52 -13.45
N LEU A 171 5.27 7.83 -13.28
CA LEU A 171 4.81 6.76 -14.18
C LEU A 171 4.46 7.30 -15.57
N LEU A 172 3.83 8.48 -15.65
CA LEU A 172 3.57 9.16 -16.92
C LEU A 172 4.88 9.54 -17.64
N TYR A 173 5.88 10.03 -16.89
CA TYR A 173 7.22 10.31 -17.43
C TYR A 173 7.89 9.05 -17.98
N LYS A 174 7.70 7.91 -17.33
CA LYS A 174 8.22 6.59 -17.76
C LYS A 174 7.37 5.94 -18.87
N HIS A 175 6.35 6.60 -19.36
CA HIS A 175 5.39 6.08 -20.36
C HIS A 175 4.61 4.82 -19.91
N LEU A 176 4.44 4.60 -18.60
CA LEU A 176 3.69 3.50 -18.01
C LEU A 176 2.24 3.93 -17.75
N LEU A 177 1.47 4.10 -18.81
CA LEU A 177 0.14 4.71 -18.74
C LEU A 177 -0.88 3.87 -17.96
N LEU A 178 -0.91 2.55 -18.16
CA LEU A 178 -1.84 1.66 -17.45
C LEU A 178 -1.55 1.65 -15.95
N THR A 179 -0.28 1.60 -15.57
CA THR A 179 0.14 1.67 -14.16
C THR A 179 -0.18 3.03 -13.54
N ALA A 180 -0.04 4.12 -14.30
CA ALA A 180 -0.43 5.46 -13.87
C ALA A 180 -1.95 5.56 -13.62
N LEU A 181 -2.78 4.99 -14.50
CA LEU A 181 -4.23 4.93 -14.33
C LEU A 181 -4.64 4.09 -13.12
N LEU A 182 -4.00 2.93 -12.93
CA LEU A 182 -4.20 2.11 -11.74
C LEU A 182 -3.83 2.89 -10.47
N THR A 183 -2.70 3.59 -10.47
CA THR A 183 -2.25 4.39 -9.33
C THR A 183 -3.21 5.56 -9.05
N ALA A 184 -3.76 6.21 -10.08
CA ALA A 184 -4.80 7.22 -9.94
C ALA A 184 -6.11 6.66 -9.35
N PHE A 185 -6.48 5.44 -9.72
CA PHE A 185 -7.58 4.72 -9.07
C PHE A 185 -7.28 4.45 -7.60
N LEU A 186 -6.08 3.94 -7.25
CA LEU A 186 -5.66 3.70 -5.88
C LEU A 186 -5.61 4.98 -5.05
N PHE A 187 -5.15 6.10 -5.63
CA PHE A 187 -5.19 7.42 -5.02
C PHE A 187 -6.63 7.81 -4.64
N THR A 188 -7.56 7.63 -5.57
CA THR A 188 -8.98 7.93 -5.35
C THR A 188 -9.57 7.06 -4.23
N VAL A 189 -9.32 5.75 -4.26
CA VAL A 189 -9.77 4.84 -3.20
C VAL A 189 -9.18 5.22 -1.85
N ALA A 190 -7.92 5.66 -1.80
CA ALA A 190 -7.28 6.06 -0.55
C ALA A 190 -7.89 7.34 0.04
N VAL A 191 -8.30 8.31 -0.78
CA VAL A 191 -9.06 9.48 -0.30
C VAL A 191 -10.37 9.04 0.37
N PHE A 192 -11.16 8.21 -0.29
CA PHE A 192 -12.40 7.69 0.30
C PHE A 192 -12.15 6.77 1.50
N GLY A 193 -11.04 6.02 1.48
CA GLY A 193 -10.60 5.15 2.59
C GLY A 193 -10.35 5.94 3.86
N TYR A 194 -9.68 7.09 3.75
CA TYR A 194 -9.45 7.99 4.89
C TYR A 194 -10.77 8.45 5.53
N TYR A 195 -11.72 8.95 4.73
CA TYR A 195 -13.01 9.41 5.26
C TYR A 195 -13.82 8.28 5.88
N ARG A 196 -13.83 7.10 5.25
CA ARG A 196 -14.51 5.92 5.77
C ARG A 196 -13.93 5.46 7.10
N TRP A 197 -12.59 5.34 7.20
CA TRP A 197 -11.92 4.94 8.43
C TRP A 197 -12.08 5.97 9.55
N ARG A 198 -12.07 7.26 9.20
CA ARG A 198 -12.35 8.33 10.16
C ARG A 198 -13.77 8.21 10.75
N LYS A 199 -14.75 7.88 9.91
CA LYS A 199 -16.14 7.64 10.36
C LYS A 199 -16.21 6.42 11.28
N LEU A 200 -15.65 5.28 10.87
CA LEU A 200 -15.62 4.06 11.69
C LEU A 200 -14.91 4.27 13.03
N MET A 201 -13.86 5.09 13.07
CA MET A 201 -13.18 5.43 14.32
C MET A 201 -14.06 6.29 15.24
N ALA A 202 -14.84 7.22 14.71
CA ALA A 202 -15.76 8.05 15.49
C ALA A 202 -16.88 7.20 16.09
N GLU A 203 -17.50 6.34 15.28
CA GLU A 203 -18.57 5.41 15.73
C GLU A 203 -18.07 4.49 16.86
N ALA A 204 -16.87 3.91 16.73
CA ALA A 204 -16.28 3.05 17.77
C ALA A 204 -16.02 3.80 19.09
N ASN A 205 -15.62 5.06 19.03
CA ASN A 205 -15.40 5.90 20.23
C ASN A 205 -16.72 6.27 20.91
N GLU A 206 -17.81 6.51 20.15
CA GLU A 206 -19.14 6.77 20.70
C GLU A 206 -19.69 5.55 21.44
N ASP A 207 -19.57 4.36 20.82
CA ASP A 207 -20.01 3.10 21.44
C ASP A 207 -19.25 2.82 22.75
N GLU A 208 -17.93 3.03 22.79
CA GLU A 208 -17.13 2.87 24.00
C GLU A 208 -17.55 3.86 25.11
N CYS A 209 -17.89 5.10 24.74
CA CYS A 209 -18.36 6.11 25.67
C CYS A 209 -19.73 5.74 26.25
N LEU A 210 -20.65 5.19 25.45
CA LEU A 210 -21.98 4.75 25.89
C LEU A 210 -21.86 3.57 26.85
N ILE A 211 -21.03 2.57 26.56
CA ILE A 211 -20.79 1.41 27.44
C ILE A 211 -20.24 1.86 28.79
N LYS A 212 -19.27 2.78 28.82
CA LYS A 212 -18.72 3.32 30.06
C LYS A 212 -19.76 4.08 30.89
N ARG A 213 -20.65 4.84 30.24
CA ARG A 213 -21.75 5.55 30.93
C ARG A 213 -22.74 4.58 31.58
N GLN A 214 -23.11 3.51 30.87
CA GLN A 214 -24.01 2.49 31.42
C GLN A 214 -23.41 1.80 32.66
N GLN A 215 -22.13 1.39 32.58
CA GLN A 215 -21.43 0.79 33.74
C GLN A 215 -21.35 1.71 34.97
N LEU A 216 -21.23 3.02 34.75
CA LEU A 216 -21.19 4.01 35.84
C LEU A 216 -22.59 4.29 36.44
N SER A 217 -23.67 4.01 35.71
CA SER A 217 -25.04 4.19 36.19
C SER A 217 -25.58 2.99 36.98
N GLU A 218 -24.88 1.85 36.95
CA GLU A 218 -25.23 0.62 37.68
C GLU A 218 -24.51 0.49 39.01
N ILE A 219 -23.62 1.45 39.36
CA ILE A 219 -22.92 1.56 40.65
C ILE A 219 -23.62 2.61 41.53
#